data_16245ca11e5b9a63f86f24568d6b206a
#
_entry.id   16245ca11e5b9a63f86f24568d6b206a
#
_cell.length_a   1.000
_cell.length_b   1.000
_cell.length_c   1.000
_cell.angle_alpha   90.00
_cell.angle_beta   90.00
_cell.angle_gamma   90.00
#
_symmetry.space_group_name_H-M   'P 1'
#
loop_
_entity.id
_entity.type
_entity.pdbx_description
1 polymer ?
#
loop_
_entity_poly.entity_id
_entity_poly.type
_entity_poly.pdbx_seq_one_letter_code
_entity_poly.pdbx_strand_id
1 'polypeptide(L)'
;MLSKVGGGTSSATVDVLKELVTVQLDEAGTLSTRIGDDKKLAISRMKVNGALDSSDVKCLRKMPRLEMLDLSDARIVTGGSYYIDAWYCQNEEDMMGLHMFHHKDKLKSIIFPKGVVAVRPMAFRRCSALSEVVFSSVLEKIEDRAFSYCDSLKQVSFPPALKTIGIGAFGHCKSLKTIQCESVVSIGELAFNDCPSLSSVNFGSSLQNIGDMAFADASLTSISLPASLKTMGSKVFNGCRQLSAIHMASSVPPVAKQDTFDGINLAACTLYVPKGAKDCYWLPDGWEKFKHIVEE
;
A
#
# COMPACT_ATOMS: atom_id res chain seq x y z
N MET A 1 -27.53 15.34 61.17
CA MET A 1 -27.27 14.06 60.47
C MET A 1 -27.14 14.38 58.97
N LEU A 2 -25.91 14.37 58.47
CA LEU A 2 -25.62 14.67 57.08
C LEU A 2 -25.63 13.37 56.29
N SER A 3 -26.55 13.21 55.34
CA SER A 3 -26.56 12.12 54.40
C SER A 3 -25.60 12.45 53.24
N LYS A 4 -24.56 11.62 53.05
CA LYS A 4 -23.67 11.63 51.91
C LYS A 4 -24.43 11.30 50.63
N VAL A 5 -24.42 12.23 49.66
CA VAL A 5 -24.79 11.93 48.29
C VAL A 5 -23.55 11.35 47.61
N GLY A 6 -23.59 10.06 47.30
CA GLY A 6 -22.57 9.39 46.53
C GLY A 6 -22.70 9.76 45.05
N GLY A 7 -21.73 10.54 44.55
CA GLY A 7 -21.59 10.78 43.12
C GLY A 7 -20.96 9.58 42.45
N GLY A 8 -21.79 8.69 41.93
CA GLY A 8 -21.34 7.64 41.00
C GLY A 8 -21.20 8.24 39.62
N THR A 9 -19.96 8.45 39.15
CA THR A 9 -19.66 8.68 37.72
C THR A 9 -19.86 7.34 37.01
N SER A 10 -21.03 7.10 36.49
CA SER A 10 -21.28 6.01 35.56
C SER A 10 -20.62 6.38 34.25
N SER A 11 -19.48 5.80 33.97
CA SER A 11 -18.95 5.81 32.60
C SER A 11 -19.90 4.96 31.78
N ALA A 12 -20.77 5.59 30.99
CA ALA A 12 -21.59 4.90 30.01
C ALA A 12 -20.67 4.23 28.99
N THR A 13 -20.56 2.91 29.09
CA THR A 13 -19.90 2.11 28.04
C THR A 13 -20.78 2.17 26.81
N VAL A 14 -20.35 2.89 25.81
CA VAL A 14 -21.02 2.90 24.50
C VAL A 14 -20.88 1.51 23.90
N ASP A 15 -21.96 0.76 23.75
CA ASP A 15 -21.97 -0.54 23.12
C ASP A 15 -21.50 -0.42 21.66
N VAL A 16 -20.60 -1.32 21.25
CA VAL A 16 -20.08 -1.34 19.88
C VAL A 16 -21.12 -1.96 18.96
N LEU A 17 -21.56 -1.21 17.95
CA LEU A 17 -22.41 -1.75 16.89
C LEU A 17 -21.54 -2.64 15.98
N LYS A 18 -21.66 -3.95 16.11
CA LYS A 18 -20.92 -4.96 15.33
C LYS A 18 -21.59 -5.29 14.00
N GLU A 19 -22.84 -4.94 13.84
CA GLU A 19 -23.58 -5.11 12.59
C GLU A 19 -23.12 -4.10 11.53
N LEU A 20 -23.28 -4.45 10.26
CA LEU A 20 -22.97 -3.56 9.15
C LEU A 20 -24.02 -2.45 9.06
N VAL A 21 -23.61 -1.23 9.31
CA VAL A 21 -24.45 -0.04 9.15
C VAL A 21 -24.33 0.45 7.72
N THR A 22 -25.43 0.38 6.95
CA THR A 22 -25.47 0.90 5.57
C THR A 22 -26.11 2.29 5.56
N VAL A 23 -25.44 3.24 4.94
CA VAL A 23 -25.91 4.63 4.78
C VAL A 23 -26.00 4.97 3.30
N GLN A 24 -27.18 5.44 2.87
CA GLN A 24 -27.39 6.00 1.56
C GLN A 24 -27.24 7.52 1.64
N LEU A 25 -26.36 8.09 0.84
CA LEU A 25 -26.20 9.54 0.66
C LEU A 25 -26.92 9.98 -0.62
N ASP A 26 -28.01 10.70 -0.45
CA ASP A 26 -28.73 11.34 -1.56
C ASP A 26 -28.03 12.64 -1.97
N GLU A 27 -27.29 13.24 -1.02
CA GLU A 27 -26.51 14.46 -1.19
C GLU A 27 -25.17 14.30 -0.46
N ALA A 28 -24.08 14.73 -1.11
CA ALA A 28 -22.75 14.74 -0.52
C ALA A 28 -22.65 15.68 0.69
N GLY A 29 -21.81 15.37 1.66
CA GLY A 29 -21.63 16.17 2.87
C GLY A 29 -22.64 15.89 3.99
N THR A 30 -23.55 14.93 3.80
CA THR A 30 -24.66 14.68 4.75
C THR A 30 -24.46 13.48 5.65
N LEU A 31 -23.35 12.75 5.58
CA LEU A 31 -23.09 11.54 6.37
C LEU A 31 -23.22 11.79 7.88
N SER A 32 -22.68 12.91 8.37
CA SER A 32 -22.73 13.23 9.81
C SER A 32 -24.15 13.41 10.33
N THR A 33 -25.01 14.05 9.57
CA THR A 33 -26.41 14.26 9.91
C THR A 33 -27.24 12.98 9.80
N ARG A 34 -26.95 12.13 8.80
CA ARG A 34 -27.61 10.83 8.59
C ARG A 34 -27.33 9.84 9.74
N ILE A 35 -26.10 9.83 10.25
CA ILE A 35 -25.72 8.90 11.34
C ILE A 35 -26.10 9.44 12.71
N GLY A 36 -25.93 10.74 12.93
CA GLY A 36 -26.03 11.38 14.26
C GLY A 36 -24.77 11.19 15.11
N ASP A 37 -24.57 12.11 16.05
CA ASP A 37 -23.31 12.18 16.82
C ASP A 37 -23.09 10.98 17.74
N ASP A 38 -24.15 10.48 18.39
CA ASP A 38 -24.05 9.36 19.33
C ASP A 38 -23.67 8.04 18.64
N LYS A 39 -24.29 7.75 17.50
CA LYS A 39 -24.07 6.49 16.78
C LYS A 39 -22.68 6.40 16.14
N LYS A 40 -22.11 7.50 15.64
CA LYS A 40 -20.79 7.47 15.01
C LYS A 40 -19.66 7.03 15.94
N LEU A 41 -19.84 7.17 17.26
CA LEU A 41 -18.85 6.69 18.23
C LEU A 41 -18.93 5.17 18.46
N ALA A 42 -20.06 4.54 18.12
CA ALA A 42 -20.31 3.12 18.33
C ALA A 42 -20.06 2.25 17.09
N ILE A 43 -20.18 2.81 15.87
CA ILE A 43 -20.11 2.06 14.62
C ILE A 43 -18.70 1.53 14.38
N SER A 44 -18.60 0.21 14.15
CA SER A 44 -17.36 -0.46 13.78
C SER A 44 -17.34 -0.93 12.32
N ARG A 45 -18.50 -1.14 11.71
CA ARG A 45 -18.61 -1.62 10.31
C ARG A 45 -19.62 -0.77 9.56
N MET A 46 -19.18 -0.21 8.44
CA MET A 46 -20.01 0.72 7.67
C MET A 46 -19.90 0.46 6.18
N LYS A 47 -21.04 0.54 5.50
CA LYS A 47 -21.14 0.70 4.05
C LYS A 47 -21.74 2.08 3.77
N VAL A 48 -21.11 2.81 2.85
CA VAL A 48 -21.63 4.10 2.37
C VAL A 48 -21.88 4.02 0.87
N ASN A 49 -23.08 4.41 0.46
CA ASN A 49 -23.48 4.49 -0.94
C ASN A 49 -23.74 5.94 -1.32
N GLY A 50 -23.52 6.30 -2.58
CA GLY A 50 -23.74 7.65 -3.09
C GLY A 50 -22.48 8.52 -3.10
N ALA A 51 -22.65 9.81 -3.30
CA ALA A 51 -21.54 10.75 -3.42
C ALA A 51 -20.97 11.11 -2.03
N LEU A 52 -19.63 11.04 -1.89
CA LEU A 52 -18.90 11.43 -0.68
C LEU A 52 -18.01 12.64 -1.00
N ASP A 53 -18.25 13.75 -0.28
CA ASP A 53 -17.34 14.89 -0.30
C ASP A 53 -16.37 14.89 0.90
N SER A 54 -15.60 15.97 1.05
CA SER A 54 -14.61 16.11 2.13
C SER A 54 -15.23 16.17 3.53
N SER A 55 -16.48 16.63 3.67
CA SER A 55 -17.19 16.67 4.95
C SER A 55 -17.56 15.27 5.42
N ASP A 56 -17.94 14.39 4.49
CA ASP A 56 -18.22 12.98 4.78
C ASP A 56 -16.94 12.24 5.20
N VAL A 57 -15.83 12.49 4.51
CA VAL A 57 -14.51 11.95 4.89
C VAL A 57 -14.13 12.44 6.29
N LYS A 58 -14.35 13.72 6.61
CA LYS A 58 -14.12 14.27 7.96
C LYS A 58 -14.95 13.52 9.01
N CYS A 59 -16.19 13.17 8.71
CA CYS A 59 -17.03 12.36 9.57
C CYS A 59 -16.43 10.96 9.79
N LEU A 60 -16.08 10.24 8.72
CA LEU A 60 -15.47 8.90 8.78
C LEU A 60 -14.16 8.90 9.59
N ARG A 61 -13.33 9.93 9.42
CA ARG A 61 -12.09 10.08 10.19
C ARG A 61 -12.33 10.19 11.70
N LYS A 62 -13.41 10.84 12.11
CA LYS A 62 -13.78 11.04 13.52
C LYS A 62 -14.44 9.81 14.17
N MET A 63 -14.64 8.71 13.43
CA MET A 63 -15.24 7.48 13.96
C MET A 63 -14.14 6.60 14.60
N PRO A 64 -14.01 6.56 15.94
CA PRO A 64 -12.84 5.97 16.61
C PRO A 64 -12.83 4.45 16.57
N ARG A 65 -13.98 3.82 16.33
CA ARG A 65 -14.17 2.37 16.34
C ARG A 65 -14.32 1.76 14.95
N LEU A 66 -14.24 2.58 13.88
CA LEU A 66 -14.43 2.11 12.52
C LEU A 66 -13.32 1.12 12.13
N GLU A 67 -13.68 -0.14 11.95
CA GLU A 67 -12.81 -1.25 11.59
C GLU A 67 -12.98 -1.69 10.13
N MET A 68 -14.20 -1.59 9.59
CA MET A 68 -14.52 -1.98 8.22
C MET A 68 -15.25 -0.84 7.54
N LEU A 69 -14.80 -0.49 6.34
CA LEU A 69 -15.41 0.54 5.50
C LEU A 69 -15.60 0.02 4.07
N ASP A 70 -16.86 -0.14 3.66
CA ASP A 70 -17.23 -0.51 2.31
C ASP A 70 -17.72 0.75 1.56
N LEU A 71 -16.97 1.14 0.53
CA LEU A 71 -17.27 2.26 -0.36
C LEU A 71 -17.57 1.79 -1.78
N SER A 72 -17.81 0.50 -2.00
CA SER A 72 -17.95 -0.09 -3.34
C SER A 72 -19.03 0.57 -4.21
N ASP A 73 -20.08 1.09 -3.58
CA ASP A 73 -21.19 1.78 -4.24
C ASP A 73 -21.22 3.30 -3.96
N ALA A 74 -20.08 3.81 -3.49
CA ALA A 74 -19.84 5.23 -3.32
C ALA A 74 -19.09 5.83 -4.52
N ARG A 75 -19.08 7.15 -4.60
CA ARG A 75 -18.26 7.95 -5.53
C ARG A 75 -17.60 9.08 -4.75
N ILE A 76 -16.30 9.23 -4.89
CA ILE A 76 -15.57 10.37 -4.31
C ILE A 76 -15.81 11.59 -5.21
N VAL A 77 -16.27 12.67 -4.60
CA VAL A 77 -16.51 13.94 -5.30
C VAL A 77 -15.78 15.08 -4.60
N THR A 78 -15.52 16.14 -5.34
CA THR A 78 -14.97 17.39 -4.78
C THR A 78 -16.01 18.10 -3.91
N GLY A 79 -15.55 19.05 -3.09
CA GLY A 79 -16.44 19.87 -2.24
C GLY A 79 -16.33 19.55 -0.75
N GLY A 80 -17.20 20.18 0.03
CA GLY A 80 -17.22 20.07 1.47
C GLY A 80 -16.08 20.81 2.18
N SER A 81 -16.00 20.65 3.49
CA SER A 81 -14.95 21.25 4.32
C SER A 81 -13.70 20.37 4.37
N TYR A 82 -12.53 20.95 4.55
CA TYR A 82 -11.29 20.19 4.72
C TYR A 82 -11.45 19.08 5.75
N TYR A 83 -11.00 17.86 5.42
CA TYR A 83 -11.01 16.75 6.38
C TYR A 83 -9.77 16.76 7.29
N ILE A 84 -8.71 17.50 6.90
CA ILE A 84 -7.58 17.87 7.76
C ILE A 84 -7.35 19.39 7.60
N ASP A 85 -7.84 20.16 8.56
CA ASP A 85 -7.81 21.62 8.46
C ASP A 85 -6.36 22.17 8.42
N ALA A 86 -5.44 21.59 9.20
CA ALA A 86 -4.04 22.02 9.26
C ALA A 86 -3.25 21.86 7.94
N TRP A 87 -3.69 20.97 7.07
CA TRP A 87 -3.04 20.66 5.79
C TRP A 87 -3.89 20.99 4.58
N TYR A 88 -5.05 21.60 4.79
CA TYR A 88 -6.01 21.94 3.73
C TYR A 88 -6.38 20.78 2.81
N CYS A 89 -6.48 19.54 3.40
CA CYS A 89 -6.79 18.34 2.62
C CYS A 89 -8.26 18.28 2.27
N GLN A 90 -8.54 18.14 0.98
CA GLN A 90 -9.88 17.95 0.41
C GLN A 90 -9.90 16.74 -0.51
N ASN A 91 -11.11 16.27 -0.86
CA ASN A 91 -11.28 15.27 -1.89
C ASN A 91 -10.90 15.80 -3.27
N GLU A 92 -10.28 14.93 -4.05
CA GLU A 92 -10.16 15.03 -5.48
C GLU A 92 -11.11 14.00 -6.10
N GLU A 93 -11.70 14.31 -7.25
CA GLU A 93 -12.68 13.43 -7.85
C GLU A 93 -12.08 12.07 -8.21
N ASP A 94 -12.80 11.00 -7.85
CA ASP A 94 -12.39 9.61 -8.06
C ASP A 94 -10.98 9.28 -7.59
N MET A 95 -10.54 9.88 -6.47
CA MET A 95 -9.26 9.59 -5.82
C MET A 95 -9.41 9.30 -4.33
N MET A 96 -8.62 8.35 -3.82
CA MET A 96 -8.40 8.25 -2.39
C MET A 96 -7.45 9.36 -1.98
N GLY A 97 -7.97 10.44 -1.44
CA GLY A 97 -7.31 11.75 -1.30
C GLY A 97 -6.06 11.75 -0.40
N LEU A 98 -5.29 12.82 -0.51
CA LEU A 98 -4.09 13.09 0.29
C LEU A 98 -4.38 12.94 1.79
N HIS A 99 -3.63 12.09 2.50
CA HIS A 99 -3.83 11.79 3.93
C HIS A 99 -5.25 11.34 4.34
N MET A 100 -6.10 10.90 3.41
CA MET A 100 -7.54 10.69 3.61
C MET A 100 -7.86 9.87 4.87
N PHE A 101 -7.16 8.77 5.13
CA PHE A 101 -7.31 7.91 6.31
C PHE A 101 -6.01 7.75 7.11
N HIS A 102 -5.06 8.68 6.97
CA HIS A 102 -3.81 8.67 7.73
C HIS A 102 -4.06 8.48 9.23
N HIS A 103 -3.33 7.53 9.86
CA HIS A 103 -3.49 7.17 11.27
C HIS A 103 -4.89 6.62 11.66
N LYS A 104 -5.59 5.97 10.74
CA LYS A 104 -6.82 5.25 11.07
C LYS A 104 -6.47 3.86 11.64
N ASP A 105 -5.89 3.82 12.84
CA ASP A 105 -5.22 2.65 13.42
C ASP A 105 -6.16 1.46 13.71
N LYS A 106 -7.48 1.67 13.73
CA LYS A 106 -8.49 0.63 13.93
C LYS A 106 -9.07 0.07 12.63
N LEU A 107 -8.83 0.74 11.50
CA LEU A 107 -9.35 0.29 10.21
C LEU A 107 -8.64 -1.00 9.78
N LYS A 108 -9.40 -2.09 9.68
CA LYS A 108 -8.92 -3.44 9.34
C LYS A 108 -9.14 -3.79 7.87
N SER A 109 -10.26 -3.31 7.31
CA SER A 109 -10.57 -3.55 5.91
C SER A 109 -11.23 -2.35 5.25
N ILE A 110 -10.92 -2.18 3.96
CA ILE A 110 -11.56 -1.16 3.12
C ILE A 110 -11.81 -1.70 1.71
N ILE A 111 -12.99 -1.40 1.19
CA ILE A 111 -13.35 -1.63 -0.20
C ILE A 111 -13.47 -0.27 -0.89
N PHE A 112 -12.71 -0.07 -1.95
CA PHE A 112 -12.68 1.20 -2.68
C PHE A 112 -13.92 1.40 -3.56
N PRO A 113 -14.31 2.64 -3.81
CA PRO A 113 -15.24 2.98 -4.89
C PRO A 113 -14.74 2.44 -6.24
N LYS A 114 -15.68 1.99 -7.08
CA LYS A 114 -15.36 1.39 -8.39
C LYS A 114 -14.64 2.35 -9.36
N GLY A 115 -14.87 3.66 -9.22
CA GLY A 115 -14.29 4.70 -10.08
C GLY A 115 -12.91 5.20 -9.66
N VAL A 116 -12.36 4.76 -8.53
CA VAL A 116 -11.09 5.30 -8.02
C VAL A 116 -9.93 4.95 -8.95
N VAL A 117 -9.27 5.98 -9.49
CA VAL A 117 -8.14 5.87 -10.42
C VAL A 117 -6.78 6.06 -9.74
N ALA A 118 -6.72 6.72 -8.58
CA ALA A 118 -5.47 6.94 -7.85
C ALA A 118 -5.65 6.90 -6.34
N VAL A 119 -4.60 6.44 -5.66
CA VAL A 119 -4.42 6.60 -4.21
C VAL A 119 -3.36 7.66 -4.00
N ARG A 120 -3.74 8.81 -3.44
CA ARG A 120 -2.90 9.98 -3.25
C ARG A 120 -1.90 9.78 -2.11
N PRO A 121 -0.86 10.60 -2.00
CA PRO A 121 0.20 10.40 -1.01
C PRO A 121 -0.34 10.24 0.41
N MET A 122 0.23 9.28 1.14
CA MET A 122 -0.06 9.03 2.55
C MET A 122 -1.53 8.75 2.89
N ALA A 123 -2.40 8.42 1.90
CA ALA A 123 -3.84 8.25 2.10
C ALA A 123 -4.18 7.27 3.23
N PHE A 124 -3.43 6.18 3.37
CA PHE A 124 -3.58 5.14 4.41
C PHE A 124 -2.32 4.96 5.26
N ARG A 125 -1.40 5.94 5.23
CA ARG A 125 -0.17 5.82 6.00
C ARG A 125 -0.47 5.61 7.49
N ARG A 126 0.20 4.62 8.10
CA ARG A 126 0.00 4.22 9.51
C ARG A 126 -1.41 3.71 9.84
N CYS A 127 -2.13 3.12 8.90
CA CYS A 127 -3.30 2.31 9.22
C CYS A 127 -2.81 0.93 9.70
N SER A 128 -2.28 0.87 10.93
CA SER A 128 -1.53 -0.28 11.44
C SER A 128 -2.33 -1.58 11.53
N ALA A 129 -3.66 -1.49 11.72
CA ALA A 129 -4.55 -2.64 11.73
C ALA A 129 -5.03 -3.06 10.33
N LEU A 130 -4.74 -2.30 9.27
CA LEU A 130 -5.24 -2.58 7.92
C LEU A 130 -4.64 -3.88 7.40
N SER A 131 -5.49 -4.87 7.22
CA SER A 131 -5.12 -6.23 6.79
C SER A 131 -5.67 -6.60 5.42
N GLU A 132 -6.69 -5.86 4.96
CA GLU A 132 -7.39 -6.13 3.70
C GLU A 132 -7.73 -4.83 2.97
N VAL A 133 -7.38 -4.78 1.70
CA VAL A 133 -7.74 -3.68 0.78
C VAL A 133 -8.27 -4.29 -0.52
N VAL A 134 -9.49 -3.91 -0.89
CA VAL A 134 -10.06 -4.24 -2.20
C VAL A 134 -9.99 -2.99 -3.07
N PHE A 135 -9.10 -3.02 -4.03
CA PHE A 135 -8.88 -1.91 -4.95
C PHE A 135 -9.96 -1.83 -6.04
N SER A 136 -10.14 -0.64 -6.59
CA SER A 136 -10.88 -0.43 -7.83
C SER A 136 -10.17 -1.15 -9.01
N SER A 137 -10.93 -1.74 -9.91
CA SER A 137 -10.38 -2.37 -11.12
C SER A 137 -9.74 -1.39 -12.10
N VAL A 138 -10.06 -0.10 -11.99
CA VAL A 138 -9.54 1.01 -12.82
C VAL A 138 -8.41 1.79 -12.12
N LEU A 139 -7.93 1.35 -10.96
CA LEU A 139 -6.84 1.99 -10.23
C LEU A 139 -5.55 1.94 -11.06
N GLU A 140 -5.00 3.10 -11.40
CA GLU A 140 -3.79 3.25 -12.22
C GLU A 140 -2.53 3.55 -11.41
N LYS A 141 -2.69 4.26 -10.26
CA LYS A 141 -1.55 4.77 -9.47
C LYS A 141 -1.77 4.60 -7.98
N ILE A 142 -0.72 4.15 -7.30
CA ILE A 142 -0.57 4.25 -5.84
C ILE A 142 0.61 5.17 -5.59
N GLU A 143 0.37 6.33 -5.00
CA GLU A 143 1.37 7.39 -4.86
C GLU A 143 2.18 7.24 -3.56
N ASP A 144 3.04 8.23 -3.27
CA ASP A 144 4.09 8.14 -2.28
C ASP A 144 3.56 7.84 -0.86
N ARG A 145 4.15 6.83 -0.21
CA ARG A 145 3.83 6.41 1.16
C ARG A 145 2.36 6.12 1.42
N ALA A 146 1.57 5.83 0.37
CA ALA A 146 0.12 5.66 0.45
C ALA A 146 -0.30 4.63 1.50
N PHE A 147 0.39 3.50 1.62
CA PHE A 147 0.16 2.42 2.60
C PHE A 147 1.36 2.17 3.52
N SER A 148 2.28 3.12 3.62
CA SER A 148 3.46 2.96 4.49
C SER A 148 3.04 2.76 5.96
N TYR A 149 3.70 1.81 6.66
CA TYR A 149 3.37 1.40 8.03
C TYR A 149 1.98 0.76 8.19
N CYS A 150 1.47 0.06 7.18
CA CYS A 150 0.30 -0.81 7.32
C CYS A 150 0.77 -2.18 7.83
N ASP A 151 1.11 -2.24 9.13
CA ASP A 151 1.82 -3.37 9.75
C ASP A 151 1.08 -4.71 9.67
N SER A 152 -0.26 -4.69 9.58
CA SER A 152 -1.09 -5.89 9.52
C SER A 152 -1.38 -6.38 8.10
N LEU A 153 -0.96 -5.66 7.07
CA LEU A 153 -1.20 -6.01 5.68
C LEU A 153 -0.33 -7.21 5.28
N LYS A 154 -0.97 -8.34 4.97
CA LYS A 154 -0.26 -9.62 4.74
C LYS A 154 0.02 -9.91 3.27
N GLN A 155 -0.87 -9.48 2.41
CA GLN A 155 -0.78 -9.67 0.96
C GLN A 155 -1.46 -8.53 0.23
N VAL A 156 -1.01 -8.25 -0.97
CA VAL A 156 -1.61 -7.26 -1.86
C VAL A 156 -1.68 -7.83 -3.27
N SER A 157 -2.90 -7.79 -3.84
CA SER A 157 -3.15 -8.10 -5.24
C SER A 157 -3.57 -6.83 -5.95
N PHE A 158 -2.75 -6.40 -6.89
CA PHE A 158 -3.01 -5.17 -7.63
C PHE A 158 -3.95 -5.42 -8.82
N PRO A 159 -4.82 -4.47 -9.14
CA PRO A 159 -5.70 -4.58 -10.30
C PRO A 159 -4.89 -4.46 -11.61
N PRO A 160 -5.40 -5.00 -12.73
CA PRO A 160 -4.69 -5.00 -14.00
C PRO A 160 -4.46 -3.60 -14.60
N ALA A 161 -5.20 -2.59 -14.15
CA ALA A 161 -4.98 -1.21 -14.57
C ALA A 161 -3.76 -0.54 -13.92
N LEU A 162 -3.25 -1.08 -12.77
CA LEU A 162 -2.18 -0.44 -12.00
C LEU A 162 -0.87 -0.41 -12.79
N LYS A 163 -0.32 0.79 -12.97
CA LYS A 163 0.94 1.03 -13.69
C LYS A 163 2.07 1.50 -12.78
N THR A 164 1.77 2.24 -11.73
CA THR A 164 2.80 2.90 -10.92
C THR A 164 2.59 2.67 -9.44
N ILE A 165 3.66 2.27 -8.75
CA ILE A 165 3.78 2.23 -7.29
C ILE A 165 4.82 3.28 -6.90
N GLY A 166 4.43 4.28 -6.12
CA GLY A 166 5.23 5.46 -5.75
C GLY A 166 6.29 5.19 -4.68
N ILE A 167 6.99 6.26 -4.30
CA ILE A 167 8.08 6.23 -3.31
C ILE A 167 7.56 5.75 -1.96
N GLY A 168 8.16 4.70 -1.40
CA GLY A 168 7.81 4.17 -0.07
C GLY A 168 6.35 3.74 0.08
N ALA A 169 5.64 3.46 -1.02
CA ALA A 169 4.18 3.25 -1.02
C ALA A 169 3.73 2.17 -0.04
N PHE A 170 4.49 1.11 0.13
CA PHE A 170 4.28 0.01 1.07
C PHE A 170 5.48 -0.16 2.02
N GLY A 171 6.34 0.85 2.16
CA GLY A 171 7.46 0.79 3.08
C GLY A 171 7.03 0.52 4.53
N HIS A 172 7.81 -0.28 5.25
CA HIS A 172 7.55 -0.66 6.65
C HIS A 172 6.26 -1.48 6.88
N CYS A 173 5.77 -2.21 5.89
CA CYS A 173 4.65 -3.14 6.03
C CYS A 173 5.14 -4.48 6.61
N LYS A 174 5.26 -4.59 7.93
CA LYS A 174 5.98 -5.69 8.62
C LYS A 174 5.41 -7.09 8.35
N SER A 175 4.12 -7.21 8.13
CA SER A 175 3.46 -8.50 7.90
C SER A 175 3.32 -8.86 6.42
N LEU A 176 3.71 -7.98 5.48
CA LEU A 176 3.53 -8.18 4.05
C LEU A 176 4.42 -9.34 3.58
N LYS A 177 3.79 -10.43 3.09
CA LYS A 177 4.47 -11.66 2.68
C LYS A 177 4.61 -11.80 1.19
N THR A 178 3.56 -11.43 0.46
CA THR A 178 3.48 -11.63 -0.99
C THR A 178 2.87 -10.42 -1.68
N ILE A 179 3.38 -10.12 -2.86
CA ILE A 179 2.81 -9.12 -3.77
C ILE A 179 2.69 -9.69 -5.18
N GLN A 180 1.56 -9.35 -5.82
CA GLN A 180 1.26 -9.70 -7.20
C GLN A 180 1.16 -8.40 -8.01
N CYS A 181 2.12 -8.15 -8.90
CA CYS A 181 2.22 -6.90 -9.67
C CYS A 181 2.34 -7.15 -11.18
N GLU A 182 1.37 -7.89 -11.72
CA GLU A 182 1.42 -8.37 -13.12
C GLU A 182 1.44 -7.26 -14.17
N SER A 183 0.76 -6.14 -13.90
CA SER A 183 0.61 -5.03 -14.86
C SER A 183 1.43 -3.80 -14.52
N VAL A 184 2.17 -3.83 -13.40
CA VAL A 184 2.97 -2.71 -12.92
C VAL A 184 4.14 -2.46 -13.86
N VAL A 185 4.33 -1.19 -14.23
CA VAL A 185 5.41 -0.73 -15.12
C VAL A 185 6.58 -0.15 -14.33
N SER A 186 6.28 0.53 -13.21
CA SER A 186 7.31 1.21 -12.42
C SER A 186 7.07 1.03 -10.93
N ILE A 187 8.13 0.66 -10.22
CA ILE A 187 8.20 0.57 -8.76
C ILE A 187 9.17 1.66 -8.28
N GLY A 188 8.69 2.55 -7.41
CA GLY A 188 9.44 3.70 -6.92
C GLY A 188 10.51 3.33 -5.88
N GLU A 189 11.32 4.33 -5.54
CA GLU A 189 12.30 4.27 -4.47
C GLU A 189 11.64 3.82 -3.14
N LEU A 190 12.31 2.92 -2.38
CA LEU A 190 11.83 2.45 -1.06
C LEU A 190 10.42 1.83 -1.05
N ALA A 191 9.84 1.48 -2.21
CA ALA A 191 8.43 1.12 -2.33
C ALA A 191 8.00 -0.03 -1.38
N PHE A 192 8.86 -1.00 -1.14
CA PHE A 192 8.69 -2.15 -0.24
C PHE A 192 9.86 -2.28 0.75
N ASN A 193 10.53 -1.18 1.06
CA ASN A 193 11.62 -1.14 2.03
C ASN A 193 11.12 -1.53 3.44
N ASP A 194 11.97 -2.20 4.21
CA ASP A 194 11.66 -2.65 5.59
C ASP A 194 10.34 -3.46 5.67
N CYS A 195 10.19 -4.39 4.73
CA CYS A 195 9.13 -5.41 4.73
C CYS A 195 9.71 -6.77 5.10
N PRO A 196 10.06 -7.02 6.37
CA PRO A 196 10.85 -8.19 6.78
C PRO A 196 10.16 -9.54 6.60
N SER A 197 8.86 -9.55 6.33
CA SER A 197 8.11 -10.78 6.01
C SER A 197 7.99 -11.02 4.50
N LEU A 198 8.41 -10.07 3.64
CA LEU A 198 8.23 -10.17 2.20
C LEU A 198 9.19 -11.21 1.62
N SER A 199 8.64 -12.35 1.26
CA SER A 199 9.37 -13.51 0.77
C SER A 199 9.08 -13.86 -0.68
N SER A 200 8.04 -13.30 -1.27
CA SER A 200 7.64 -13.58 -2.66
C SER A 200 7.11 -12.35 -3.36
N VAL A 201 7.63 -12.13 -4.55
CA VAL A 201 7.19 -11.07 -5.47
C VAL A 201 6.96 -11.69 -6.84
N ASN A 202 5.77 -11.50 -7.40
CA ASN A 202 5.47 -11.91 -8.77
C ASN A 202 5.34 -10.67 -9.66
N PHE A 203 6.32 -10.49 -10.53
CA PHE A 203 6.29 -9.46 -11.56
C PHE A 203 5.69 -10.01 -12.85
N GLY A 204 4.85 -9.21 -13.49
CA GLY A 204 4.42 -9.50 -14.85
C GLY A 204 5.44 -9.02 -15.89
N SER A 205 5.10 -9.23 -17.15
CA SER A 205 5.93 -8.86 -18.31
C SER A 205 5.93 -7.37 -18.64
N SER A 206 5.34 -6.51 -17.81
CA SER A 206 5.22 -5.07 -18.05
C SER A 206 6.26 -4.22 -17.28
N LEU A 207 6.93 -4.78 -16.25
CA LEU A 207 7.82 -4.05 -15.38
C LEU A 207 9.06 -3.54 -16.13
N GLN A 208 9.29 -2.23 -16.09
CA GLN A 208 10.41 -1.56 -16.76
C GLN A 208 11.42 -0.96 -15.78
N ASN A 209 10.97 -0.48 -14.61
CA ASN A 209 11.82 0.27 -13.70
C ASN A 209 11.63 -0.16 -12.26
N ILE A 210 12.73 -0.34 -11.53
CA ILE A 210 12.79 -0.56 -10.09
C ILE A 210 13.66 0.55 -9.49
N GLY A 211 13.12 1.33 -8.55
CA GLY A 211 13.80 2.45 -7.89
C GLY A 211 14.83 2.02 -6.84
N ASP A 212 15.53 3.02 -6.30
CA ASP A 212 16.56 2.81 -5.27
C ASP A 212 15.96 2.16 -4.02
N MET A 213 16.64 1.17 -3.45
CA MET A 213 16.24 0.47 -2.22
C MET A 213 14.81 -0.10 -2.23
N ALA A 214 14.23 -0.37 -3.40
CA ALA A 214 12.81 -0.74 -3.52
C ALA A 214 12.41 -1.97 -2.70
N PHE A 215 13.31 -2.92 -2.50
CA PHE A 215 13.12 -4.16 -1.72
C PHE A 215 14.14 -4.31 -0.58
N ALA A 216 14.73 -3.18 -0.12
CA ALA A 216 15.70 -3.26 0.96
C ALA A 216 15.08 -3.86 2.23
N ASP A 217 15.85 -4.70 2.94
CA ASP A 217 15.46 -5.40 4.17
C ASP A 217 14.23 -6.33 4.01
N ALA A 218 14.01 -6.86 2.79
CA ALA A 218 13.04 -7.92 2.53
C ALA A 218 13.64 -9.32 2.77
N SER A 219 12.80 -10.33 3.04
CA SER A 219 13.20 -11.72 3.26
C SER A 219 13.15 -12.57 1.98
N LEU A 220 13.47 -11.98 0.85
CA LEU A 220 13.50 -12.68 -0.43
C LEU A 220 14.62 -13.74 -0.43
N THR A 221 14.30 -14.96 -0.87
CA THR A 221 15.27 -16.04 -1.10
C THR A 221 15.63 -16.18 -2.57
N SER A 222 14.67 -15.86 -3.44
CA SER A 222 14.86 -15.80 -4.88
C SER A 222 13.98 -14.71 -5.48
N ILE A 223 14.33 -14.24 -6.67
CA ILE A 223 13.53 -13.29 -7.42
C ILE A 223 13.68 -13.52 -8.92
N SER A 224 12.55 -13.42 -9.65
CA SER A 224 12.53 -13.50 -11.12
C SER A 224 12.24 -12.11 -11.70
N LEU A 225 13.13 -11.63 -12.54
CA LEU A 225 13.08 -10.30 -13.16
C LEU A 225 12.71 -10.44 -14.64
N PRO A 226 11.66 -9.76 -15.12
CA PRO A 226 11.13 -9.96 -16.46
C PRO A 226 12.04 -9.36 -17.55
N ALA A 227 11.89 -9.84 -18.78
CA ALA A 227 12.63 -9.35 -19.93
C ALA A 227 12.33 -7.87 -20.29
N SER A 228 11.21 -7.35 -19.83
CA SER A 228 10.82 -5.94 -20.00
C SER A 228 11.60 -4.97 -19.12
N LEU A 229 12.32 -5.47 -18.09
CA LEU A 229 13.04 -4.62 -17.14
C LEU A 229 14.17 -3.87 -17.85
N LYS A 230 14.18 -2.54 -17.72
CA LYS A 230 15.13 -1.63 -18.35
C LYS A 230 16.14 -1.06 -17.38
N THR A 231 15.70 -0.70 -16.18
CA THR A 231 16.55 0.00 -15.20
C THR A 231 16.35 -0.51 -13.79
N MET A 232 17.43 -0.55 -13.03
CA MET A 232 17.47 -0.85 -11.61
C MET A 232 18.23 0.24 -10.85
N GLY A 233 17.71 0.69 -9.74
CA GLY A 233 18.30 1.70 -8.88
C GLY A 233 19.47 1.20 -8.03
N SER A 234 19.93 2.06 -7.13
CA SER A 234 20.93 1.75 -6.10
C SER A 234 20.37 0.82 -5.04
N LYS A 235 21.16 -0.18 -4.60
CA LYS A 235 20.90 -0.97 -3.40
C LYS A 235 19.51 -1.60 -3.36
N VAL A 236 18.99 -2.02 -4.51
CA VAL A 236 17.61 -2.50 -4.67
C VAL A 236 17.26 -3.58 -3.65
N PHE A 237 18.19 -4.50 -3.37
CA PHE A 237 18.02 -5.64 -2.46
C PHE A 237 18.89 -5.52 -1.20
N ASN A 238 19.30 -4.30 -0.82
CA ASN A 238 20.12 -4.11 0.38
C ASN A 238 19.47 -4.79 1.59
N GLY A 239 20.26 -5.54 2.38
CA GLY A 239 19.73 -6.26 3.54
C GLY A 239 18.92 -7.53 3.24
N CYS A 240 18.69 -7.91 1.99
CA CYS A 240 18.10 -9.19 1.61
C CYS A 240 19.13 -10.33 1.82
N ARG A 241 19.43 -10.64 3.07
CA ARG A 241 20.55 -11.54 3.46
C ARG A 241 20.36 -12.99 3.01
N GLN A 242 19.12 -13.38 2.69
CA GLN A 242 18.77 -14.75 2.28
C GLN A 242 18.67 -14.90 0.76
N LEU A 243 18.86 -13.81 -0.01
CA LEU A 243 18.74 -13.83 -1.47
C LEU A 243 19.89 -14.62 -2.07
N SER A 244 19.56 -15.81 -2.59
CA SER A 244 20.50 -16.78 -3.13
C SER A 244 20.34 -17.06 -4.63
N ALA A 245 19.24 -16.57 -5.23
CA ALA A 245 18.98 -16.74 -6.66
C ALA A 245 18.30 -15.50 -7.25
N ILE A 246 18.83 -15.04 -8.38
CA ILE A 246 18.22 -14.01 -9.22
C ILE A 246 18.06 -14.60 -10.61
N HIS A 247 16.83 -14.70 -11.11
CA HIS A 247 16.52 -15.21 -12.44
C HIS A 247 16.20 -14.05 -13.39
N MET A 248 16.95 -13.94 -14.46
CA MET A 248 16.75 -12.93 -15.48
C MET A 248 16.07 -13.54 -16.70
N ALA A 249 14.93 -12.99 -17.11
CA ALA A 249 14.29 -13.40 -18.35
C ALA A 249 14.86 -12.68 -19.60
N SER A 250 15.71 -11.68 -19.42
CA SER A 250 16.35 -10.94 -20.52
C SER A 250 17.71 -11.51 -20.86
N SER A 251 18.01 -11.65 -22.17
CA SER A 251 19.37 -11.94 -22.64
C SER A 251 20.28 -10.71 -22.65
N VAL A 252 19.70 -9.51 -22.52
CA VAL A 252 20.46 -8.25 -22.40
C VAL A 252 20.23 -7.71 -20.96
N PRO A 253 21.30 -7.49 -20.19
CA PRO A 253 21.16 -6.99 -18.84
C PRO A 253 20.49 -5.61 -18.83
N PRO A 254 19.51 -5.38 -17.91
CA PRO A 254 18.99 -4.03 -17.68
C PRO A 254 20.09 -3.14 -17.13
N VAL A 255 19.97 -1.82 -17.35
CA VAL A 255 20.89 -0.85 -16.77
C VAL A 255 20.79 -0.90 -15.26
N ALA A 256 21.90 -1.24 -14.61
CA ALA A 256 22.06 -1.25 -13.16
C ALA A 256 23.08 -0.17 -12.76
N LYS A 257 23.05 0.24 -11.49
CA LYS A 257 24.12 1.06 -10.90
C LYS A 257 25.18 0.14 -10.31
N GLN A 258 26.38 0.67 -10.10
CA GLN A 258 27.49 -0.07 -9.51
C GLN A 258 27.11 -0.72 -8.17
N ASP A 259 26.27 -0.07 -7.38
CA ASP A 259 25.85 -0.50 -6.03
C ASP A 259 24.46 -1.16 -6.00
N THR A 260 23.85 -1.48 -7.14
CA THR A 260 22.50 -2.08 -7.23
C THR A 260 22.35 -3.31 -6.34
N PHE A 261 23.36 -4.17 -6.29
CA PHE A 261 23.36 -5.43 -5.53
C PHE A 261 24.14 -5.36 -4.22
N ASP A 262 24.54 -4.16 -3.78
CA ASP A 262 25.21 -4.03 -2.50
C ASP A 262 24.28 -4.43 -1.34
N GLY A 263 24.85 -5.12 -0.34
CA GLY A 263 24.11 -5.59 0.84
C GLY A 263 23.49 -6.98 0.73
N ILE A 264 23.64 -7.68 -0.42
CA ILE A 264 23.37 -9.12 -0.54
C ILE A 264 24.68 -9.92 -0.46
N ASN A 265 24.58 -11.23 -0.19
CA ASN A 265 25.75 -12.11 -0.23
C ASN A 265 26.02 -12.59 -1.64
N LEU A 266 26.73 -11.78 -2.43
CA LEU A 266 27.08 -12.10 -3.84
C LEU A 266 27.90 -13.39 -4.01
N ALA A 267 28.63 -13.83 -2.95
CA ALA A 267 29.39 -15.08 -3.01
C ALA A 267 28.49 -16.33 -2.92
N ALA A 268 27.28 -16.19 -2.40
CA ALA A 268 26.30 -17.26 -2.27
C ALA A 268 25.09 -17.08 -3.19
N CYS A 269 25.00 -15.96 -3.92
CA CYS A 269 23.90 -15.67 -4.82
C CYS A 269 24.25 -16.07 -6.26
N THR A 270 23.44 -16.92 -6.86
CA THR A 270 23.56 -17.32 -8.25
C THR A 270 22.68 -16.44 -9.13
N LEU A 271 23.25 -15.91 -10.19
CA LEU A 271 22.54 -15.21 -11.26
C LEU A 271 22.21 -16.23 -12.37
N TYR A 272 20.94 -16.45 -12.60
CA TYR A 272 20.45 -17.28 -13.69
C TYR A 272 20.08 -16.39 -14.87
N VAL A 273 20.58 -16.72 -16.05
CA VAL A 273 20.37 -15.96 -17.28
C VAL A 273 19.94 -16.87 -18.43
N PRO A 274 19.27 -16.36 -19.45
CA PRO A 274 18.91 -17.16 -20.62
C PRO A 274 20.14 -17.76 -21.30
N LYS A 275 19.94 -18.93 -21.91
CA LYS A 275 20.98 -19.65 -22.64
C LYS A 275 21.66 -18.77 -23.70
N GLY A 276 22.98 -18.72 -23.69
CA GLY A 276 23.80 -17.86 -24.54
C GLY A 276 23.94 -16.41 -24.08
N ALA A 277 23.38 -16.04 -22.91
CA ALA A 277 23.43 -14.67 -22.41
C ALA A 277 24.53 -14.40 -21.38
N LYS A 278 25.22 -15.42 -20.88
CA LYS A 278 26.21 -15.30 -19.79
C LYS A 278 27.24 -14.19 -20.04
N ASP A 279 27.81 -14.15 -21.24
CA ASP A 279 28.84 -13.18 -21.55
C ASP A 279 28.35 -11.72 -21.59
N CYS A 280 27.03 -11.50 -21.81
CA CYS A 280 26.44 -10.19 -21.77
C CYS A 280 26.38 -9.61 -20.35
N TYR A 281 26.40 -10.45 -19.31
CA TYR A 281 26.30 -10.04 -17.90
C TYR A 281 27.66 -9.85 -17.20
N TRP A 282 28.78 -10.10 -17.89
CA TRP A 282 30.10 -10.00 -17.29
C TRP A 282 30.69 -8.59 -17.19
N LEU A 283 30.25 -7.68 -18.05
CA LEU A 283 30.86 -6.36 -18.17
C LEU A 283 30.02 -5.20 -17.63
N PRO A 284 28.68 -5.23 -17.68
CA PRO A 284 27.89 -4.06 -17.25
C PRO A 284 27.95 -3.82 -15.75
N ASP A 285 27.87 -2.54 -15.37
CA ASP A 285 27.89 -2.07 -13.99
C ASP A 285 26.94 -2.86 -13.10
N GLY A 286 27.45 -3.26 -11.95
CA GLY A 286 26.73 -4.02 -10.93
C GLY A 286 26.61 -5.52 -11.22
N TRP A 287 26.44 -5.92 -12.48
CA TRP A 287 26.31 -7.33 -12.88
C TRP A 287 27.66 -8.06 -12.83
N GLU A 288 28.75 -7.39 -13.12
CA GLU A 288 30.12 -7.90 -13.08
C GLU A 288 30.52 -8.44 -11.69
N LYS A 289 29.78 -8.10 -10.66
CA LYS A 289 30.03 -8.55 -9.29
C LYS A 289 29.61 -10.00 -9.02
N PHE A 290 28.77 -10.59 -9.89
CA PHE A 290 28.33 -11.97 -9.71
C PHE A 290 29.42 -12.95 -10.10
N LYS A 291 29.78 -13.83 -9.13
CA LYS A 291 30.77 -14.89 -9.33
C LYS A 291 30.16 -16.16 -9.92
N HIS A 292 28.86 -16.36 -9.69
CA HIS A 292 28.13 -17.53 -10.13
C HIS A 292 27.03 -17.10 -11.12
N ILE A 293 27.33 -17.26 -12.43
CA ILE A 293 26.35 -17.02 -13.50
C ILE A 293 26.08 -18.34 -14.20
N VAL A 294 24.82 -18.76 -14.23
CA VAL A 294 24.36 -20.04 -14.80
C VAL A 294 23.34 -19.74 -15.91
N GLU A 295 23.45 -20.45 -16.99
CA GLU A 295 22.50 -20.39 -18.10
C GLU A 295 21.39 -21.41 -17.90
N GLU A 296 20.13 -21.01 -18.10
CA GLU A 296 18.94 -21.86 -17.98
C GLU A 296 17.99 -21.74 -19.19
#